data_b8ee3574d73ede9fc60e4de39b33cc87
#
_entry.id   b8ee3574d73ede9fc60e4de39b33cc87
#
_cell.length_a   1.000
_cell.length_b   1.000
_cell.length_c   1.000
_cell.angle_alpha   90.00
_cell.angle_beta   90.00
_cell.angle_gamma   90.00
#
_symmetry.space_group_name_H-M   'P 1'
#
loop_
_entity.id
_entity.type
_entity.pdbx_description
1 polymer ?
#
loop_
_entity_poly.entity_id
_entity_poly.type
_entity_poly.pdbx_seq_one_letter_code
_entity_poly.pdbx_strand_id
1 'polypeptide(L)'
;MTWVCLCLAGAISVHAQLEAPPLEEESDWYVTWGYNRSMYTTSTVHMWGTGPTGQVFDVTLHDVTAKDMPERFQAKVYFHPGLFTIPQFNARFGKRIRDRWIVSAGWDHMKYKLEKQWMQVDGYAGAADFMDEAPEGAELTWAGDSLYWGQGFNFEHSDGLNFVRFSLEHEHLLWAPEGREFSLRMFEAAGAGIVVCSTDFRWAGERYKNPQHISGLGMSVHAGFRANIHRRFFIQTTAQFGAVTLPWIRVQGPTEAGATQQIGFAEAAFALGYRIGASRRPH
;
A
#
# COMPACT_ATOMS: atom_id res chain seq x y z
N MET A 1 15.83 6.98 21.92
CA MET A 1 17.24 6.62 21.66
C MET A 1 17.35 6.17 20.23
N THR A 2 17.75 7.07 19.42
CA THR A 2 18.69 7.13 18.31
C THR A 2 19.32 5.81 17.92
N TRP A 3 19.03 5.36 16.69
CA TRP A 3 19.85 4.60 15.74
C TRP A 3 18.95 3.83 14.76
N VAL A 4 18.39 4.45 13.75
CA VAL A 4 18.13 3.85 12.45
C VAL A 4 18.03 4.98 11.41
N CYS A 5 19.15 5.50 11.02
CA CYS A 5 19.25 6.31 9.82
C CYS A 5 20.73 6.30 9.43
N LEU A 6 21.14 5.33 8.64
CA LEU A 6 22.31 5.40 7.75
C LEU A 6 22.66 3.98 7.29
N CYS A 7 22.06 3.50 6.23
CA CYS A 7 22.61 2.43 5.39
C CYS A 7 21.77 2.27 4.12
N LEU A 8 21.73 3.28 3.26
CA LEU A 8 21.27 3.13 1.87
C LEU A 8 21.95 4.19 0.97
N ALA A 9 23.25 4.30 1.10
CA ALA A 9 24.09 5.04 0.15
C ALA A 9 25.28 4.16 -0.27
N GLY A 10 24.95 2.99 -0.82
CA GLY A 10 25.88 2.13 -1.56
C GLY A 10 25.53 2.24 -3.03
N ALA A 11 25.91 3.32 -3.70
CA ALA A 11 25.83 3.43 -5.15
C ALA A 11 26.73 2.35 -5.78
N ILE A 12 26.13 1.30 -6.28
CA ILE A 12 26.79 0.38 -7.18
C ILE A 12 26.92 1.10 -8.52
N SER A 13 28.04 1.79 -8.70
CA SER A 13 28.45 2.33 -10.00
C SER A 13 28.94 1.17 -10.88
N VAL A 14 28.03 0.46 -11.50
CA VAL A 14 28.37 -0.42 -12.61
C VAL A 14 28.45 0.44 -13.86
N HIS A 15 29.64 0.96 -14.15
CA HIS A 15 29.96 1.61 -15.42
C HIS A 15 30.15 0.52 -16.49
N ALA A 16 29.07 -0.02 -17.00
CA ALA A 16 29.07 -0.65 -18.32
C ALA A 16 28.64 0.44 -19.32
N GLN A 17 29.61 1.15 -19.88
CA GLN A 17 29.39 1.94 -21.10
C GLN A 17 29.17 0.97 -22.27
N LEU A 18 27.99 0.40 -22.37
CA LEU A 18 27.46 -0.05 -23.63
C LEU A 18 26.90 1.21 -24.29
N GLU A 19 27.50 1.66 -25.37
CA GLU A 19 26.85 2.65 -26.24
C GLU A 19 25.49 2.10 -26.63
N ALA A 20 24.45 2.60 -25.96
CA ALA A 20 23.10 2.17 -26.25
C ALA A 20 22.77 2.64 -27.67
N PRO A 21 22.22 1.77 -28.54
CA PRO A 21 21.72 2.18 -29.83
C PRO A 21 20.75 3.36 -29.64
N PRO A 22 20.66 4.29 -30.64
CA PRO A 22 19.78 5.44 -30.53
C PRO A 22 18.38 4.96 -30.16
N LEU A 23 17.83 5.54 -29.11
CA LEU A 23 16.52 5.19 -28.61
C LEU A 23 15.53 5.41 -29.76
N GLU A 24 14.94 4.31 -30.26
CA GLU A 24 13.79 4.42 -31.16
C GLU A 24 12.77 5.33 -30.49
N GLU A 25 12.07 6.18 -31.27
CA GLU A 25 11.00 7.04 -30.78
C GLU A 25 9.95 6.20 -30.06
N GLU A 26 10.15 6.04 -28.76
CA GLU A 26 9.20 5.34 -27.90
C GLU A 26 8.02 6.24 -27.62
N SER A 27 6.87 5.62 -27.45
CA SER A 27 5.67 6.30 -27.00
C SER A 27 5.93 7.09 -25.72
N ASP A 28 5.48 8.33 -25.70
CA ASP A 28 5.61 9.21 -24.53
C ASP A 28 4.74 8.77 -23.35
N TRP A 29 3.70 7.98 -23.58
CA TRP A 29 2.71 7.60 -22.56
C TRP A 29 2.62 6.09 -22.39
N TYR A 30 2.36 5.66 -21.16
CA TYR A 30 2.01 4.27 -20.88
C TYR A 30 0.92 4.15 -19.82
N VAL A 31 0.23 3.03 -19.83
CA VAL A 31 -0.64 2.56 -18.75
C VAL A 31 -0.21 1.17 -18.34
N THR A 32 -0.34 0.86 -17.05
CA THR A 32 -0.20 -0.51 -16.54
C THR A 32 -1.36 -0.85 -15.64
N TRP A 33 -1.70 -2.13 -15.66
CA TRP A 33 -2.62 -2.74 -14.71
C TRP A 33 -2.06 -4.08 -14.27
N GLY A 34 -2.05 -4.34 -12.97
CA GLY A 34 -1.55 -5.58 -12.42
C GLY A 34 -2.01 -5.82 -11.00
N TYR A 35 -1.44 -6.83 -10.39
CA TYR A 35 -1.79 -7.26 -9.04
C TYR A 35 -0.56 -7.23 -8.15
N ASN A 36 -0.80 -6.94 -6.87
CA ASN A 36 0.26 -6.81 -5.88
C ASN A 36 0.06 -7.73 -4.67
N ARG A 37 1.11 -7.86 -3.90
CA ARG A 37 1.15 -8.50 -2.60
C ARG A 37 2.00 -7.64 -1.68
N SER A 38 1.52 -7.47 -0.45
CA SER A 38 2.13 -6.56 0.51
C SER A 38 2.52 -7.26 1.80
N MET A 39 3.57 -6.77 2.43
CA MET A 39 3.98 -7.12 3.79
C MET A 39 4.12 -5.82 4.58
N TYR A 40 3.87 -5.88 5.87
CA TYR A 40 3.84 -4.71 6.74
C TYR A 40 4.83 -4.89 7.89
N THR A 41 5.43 -3.78 8.33
CA THR A 41 6.19 -3.76 9.58
C THR A 41 5.24 -3.87 10.76
N THR A 42 5.76 -4.25 11.92
CA THR A 42 5.07 -3.99 13.18
C THR A 42 4.83 -2.48 13.33
N SER A 43 3.74 -2.13 13.98
CA SER A 43 3.33 -0.73 14.15
C SER A 43 2.62 -0.53 15.48
N THR A 44 2.46 0.73 15.88
CA THR A 44 1.61 1.11 17.01
C THR A 44 0.33 1.73 16.48
N VAL A 45 -0.81 1.32 17.01
CA VAL A 45 -2.13 1.87 16.70
C VAL A 45 -2.68 2.53 17.95
N HIS A 46 -2.90 3.84 17.90
CA HIS A 46 -3.68 4.54 18.91
C HIS A 46 -5.11 4.73 18.39
N MET A 47 -6.10 4.36 19.18
CA MET A 47 -7.51 4.46 18.80
C MET A 47 -8.37 4.93 19.96
N TRP A 48 -9.40 5.70 19.63
CA TRP A 48 -10.36 6.25 20.60
C TRP A 48 -11.77 6.28 20.03
N GLY A 49 -12.75 6.19 20.92
CA GLY A 49 -14.14 6.20 20.52
C GLY A 49 -15.07 5.86 21.67
N THR A 50 -16.27 5.39 21.32
CA THR A 50 -17.31 4.97 22.27
C THR A 50 -17.61 3.49 22.07
N GLY A 51 -17.57 2.72 23.14
CA GLY A 51 -17.92 1.31 23.12
C GLY A 51 -19.45 1.06 23.05
N PRO A 52 -19.86 -0.20 22.87
CA PRO A 52 -21.28 -0.56 22.75
C PRO A 52 -22.12 -0.20 23.98
N THR A 53 -21.53 -0.10 25.15
CA THR A 53 -22.22 0.32 26.39
C THR A 53 -22.33 1.85 26.56
N GLY A 54 -21.81 2.62 25.60
CA GLY A 54 -21.81 4.09 25.65
C GLY A 54 -20.63 4.67 26.43
N GLN A 55 -19.77 3.85 27.01
CA GLN A 55 -18.53 4.30 27.66
C GLN A 55 -17.44 4.57 26.63
N VAL A 56 -16.60 5.57 26.91
CA VAL A 56 -15.47 5.90 26.04
C VAL A 56 -14.32 4.92 26.21
N PHE A 57 -13.55 4.75 25.14
CA PHE A 57 -12.26 4.07 25.17
C PHE A 57 -11.18 4.97 24.55
N ASP A 58 -9.98 4.86 25.05
CA ASP A 58 -8.78 5.49 24.50
C ASP A 58 -7.61 4.53 24.77
N VAL A 59 -7.15 3.84 23.73
CA VAL A 59 -6.18 2.75 23.85
C VAL A 59 -5.08 2.87 22.82
N THR A 60 -3.88 2.51 23.23
CA THR A 60 -2.71 2.36 22.37
C THR A 60 -2.28 0.90 22.34
N LEU A 61 -2.30 0.30 21.17
CA LEU A 61 -1.88 -1.07 20.91
C LEU A 61 -0.44 -1.04 20.37
N HIS A 62 0.49 -1.68 21.07
CA HIS A 62 1.90 -1.68 20.73
C HIS A 62 2.31 -2.92 19.94
N ASP A 63 3.29 -2.75 19.05
CA ASP A 63 3.95 -3.81 18.28
C ASP A 63 2.99 -4.75 17.54
N VAL A 64 1.88 -4.18 17.05
CA VAL A 64 0.88 -4.95 16.33
C VAL A 64 1.41 -5.45 14.99
N THR A 65 1.14 -6.71 14.69
CA THR A 65 1.39 -7.31 13.39
C THR A 65 0.14 -7.31 12.53
N ALA A 66 0.34 -7.12 11.25
CA ALA A 66 -0.73 -7.15 10.28
C ALA A 66 -0.34 -7.97 9.06
N LYS A 67 -1.34 -8.46 8.37
CA LYS A 67 -1.17 -9.24 7.15
C LYS A 67 -1.91 -8.67 5.98
N ASP A 68 -1.42 -9.06 4.83
CA ASP A 68 -2.08 -8.96 3.55
C ASP A 68 -3.32 -9.85 3.47
N MET A 69 -4.32 -9.44 2.71
CA MET A 69 -5.57 -10.18 2.51
C MET A 69 -5.80 -10.47 1.01
N PRO A 70 -4.99 -11.33 0.39
CA PRO A 70 -5.18 -11.64 -1.01
C PRO A 70 -6.49 -12.39 -1.22
N GLU A 71 -7.24 -11.97 -2.23
CA GLU A 71 -8.34 -12.76 -2.73
C GLU A 71 -7.84 -14.10 -3.30
N ARG A 72 -8.58 -15.16 -3.07
CA ARG A 72 -8.30 -16.44 -3.76
C ARG A 72 -8.42 -16.22 -5.26
N PHE A 73 -7.45 -16.74 -6.01
CA PHE A 73 -7.50 -16.62 -7.46
C PHE A 73 -8.78 -17.25 -8.01
N GLN A 74 -9.60 -16.42 -8.63
CA GLN A 74 -10.80 -16.81 -9.36
C GLN A 74 -10.84 -16.03 -10.66
N ALA A 75 -10.71 -16.72 -11.79
CA ALA A 75 -10.68 -16.07 -13.11
C ALA A 75 -11.88 -15.13 -13.32
N LYS A 76 -13.05 -15.51 -12.78
CA LYS A 76 -14.27 -14.67 -12.83
C LYS A 76 -14.12 -13.33 -12.12
N VAL A 77 -13.27 -13.23 -11.10
CA VAL A 77 -13.03 -11.98 -10.35
C VAL A 77 -11.92 -11.18 -11.02
N TYR A 78 -10.81 -11.84 -11.33
CA TYR A 78 -9.61 -11.19 -11.84
C TYR A 78 -9.75 -10.64 -13.27
N PHE A 79 -10.61 -11.25 -14.09
CA PHE A 79 -10.80 -10.86 -15.50
C PHE A 79 -12.20 -10.31 -15.81
N HIS A 80 -13.04 -10.10 -14.79
CA HIS A 80 -14.36 -9.53 -15.00
C HIS A 80 -14.31 -7.99 -14.93
N PRO A 81 -14.79 -7.27 -15.95
CA PRO A 81 -14.69 -5.81 -16.02
C PRO A 81 -15.27 -5.03 -14.83
N GLY A 82 -16.23 -5.61 -14.10
CA GLY A 82 -16.82 -4.98 -12.90
C GLY A 82 -16.25 -5.46 -11.57
N LEU A 83 -15.33 -6.44 -11.56
CA LEU A 83 -14.81 -7.06 -10.33
C LEU A 83 -13.30 -7.03 -10.23
N PHE A 84 -12.58 -6.60 -11.26
CA PHE A 84 -11.12 -6.62 -11.33
C PHE A 84 -10.43 -5.70 -10.30
N THR A 85 -11.17 -4.81 -9.64
CA THR A 85 -10.70 -3.96 -8.54
C THR A 85 -10.89 -4.58 -7.16
N ILE A 86 -11.58 -5.74 -7.02
CA ILE A 86 -11.77 -6.43 -5.74
C ILE A 86 -10.45 -7.02 -5.21
N PRO A 87 -9.61 -7.70 -6.05
CA PRO A 87 -8.29 -8.10 -5.65
C PRO A 87 -7.38 -6.88 -5.43
N GLN A 88 -6.31 -7.07 -4.67
CA GLN A 88 -5.26 -6.07 -4.59
C GLN A 88 -4.66 -5.81 -5.96
N PHE A 89 -4.65 -4.57 -6.37
CA PHE A 89 -4.17 -4.17 -7.69
C PHE A 89 -3.19 -3.01 -7.64
N ASN A 90 -2.46 -2.87 -8.71
CA ASN A 90 -1.51 -1.81 -8.95
C ASN A 90 -1.78 -1.23 -10.34
N ALA A 91 -2.08 0.06 -10.41
CA ALA A 91 -2.32 0.77 -11.65
C ALA A 91 -1.35 1.95 -11.78
N ARG A 92 -0.85 2.19 -12.99
CA ARG A 92 0.03 3.33 -13.30
C ARG A 92 -0.38 3.97 -14.61
N PHE A 93 -0.18 5.28 -14.65
CA PHE A 93 -0.20 6.08 -15.86
C PHE A 93 1.04 6.94 -15.89
N GLY A 94 1.89 6.77 -16.87
CA GLY A 94 3.17 7.45 -16.96
C GLY A 94 3.37 8.19 -18.27
N LYS A 95 4.15 9.27 -18.19
CA LYS A 95 4.58 10.07 -19.32
C LYS A 95 6.09 10.24 -19.32
N ARG A 96 6.75 9.89 -20.41
CA ARG A 96 8.15 10.22 -20.64
C ARG A 96 8.27 11.72 -20.84
N ILE A 97 9.10 12.36 -20.04
CA ILE A 97 9.33 13.81 -20.09
C ILE A 97 10.70 14.16 -20.68
N ARG A 98 11.62 13.21 -20.63
CA ARG A 98 12.98 13.34 -21.18
C ARG A 98 13.58 11.94 -21.33
N ASP A 99 14.47 11.69 -22.26
CA ASP A 99 15.14 10.42 -22.60
C ASP A 99 14.84 9.20 -21.70
N ARG A 100 15.34 9.24 -20.46
CA ARG A 100 15.21 8.16 -19.47
C ARG A 100 14.26 8.49 -18.32
N TRP A 101 13.69 9.70 -18.30
CA TRP A 101 12.89 10.19 -17.21
C TRP A 101 11.39 10.13 -17.52
N ILE A 102 10.64 9.58 -16.61
CA ILE A 102 9.20 9.40 -16.70
C ILE A 102 8.57 9.95 -15.42
N VAL A 103 7.51 10.72 -15.56
CA VAL A 103 6.61 11.08 -14.45
C VAL A 103 5.41 10.16 -14.51
N SER A 104 5.03 9.59 -13.39
CA SER A 104 3.87 8.71 -13.33
C SER A 104 2.94 9.05 -12.16
N ALA A 105 1.65 8.79 -12.39
CA ALA A 105 0.63 8.70 -11.35
C ALA A 105 0.29 7.23 -11.11
N GLY A 106 0.18 6.84 -9.86
CA GLY A 106 -0.07 5.45 -9.48
C GLY A 106 -1.14 5.31 -8.42
N TRP A 107 -1.79 4.18 -8.44
CA TRP A 107 -2.74 3.75 -7.44
C TRP A 107 -2.39 2.32 -7.01
N ASP A 108 -1.96 2.16 -5.77
CA ASP A 108 -1.71 0.87 -5.13
C ASP A 108 -2.86 0.58 -4.18
N HIS A 109 -3.66 -0.41 -4.53
CA HIS A 109 -4.76 -0.92 -3.70
C HIS A 109 -4.22 -2.06 -2.85
N MET A 110 -3.73 -1.72 -1.67
CA MET A 110 -3.26 -2.66 -0.66
C MET A 110 -4.40 -3.04 0.28
N LYS A 111 -4.28 -4.16 0.97
CA LYS A 111 -5.18 -4.59 2.05
C LYS A 111 -4.37 -4.84 3.31
N TYR A 112 -4.82 -4.26 4.40
CA TYR A 112 -4.15 -4.35 5.70
C TYR A 112 -5.13 -4.91 6.73
N LYS A 113 -4.77 -5.97 7.41
CA LYS A 113 -5.58 -6.55 8.48
C LYS A 113 -4.72 -6.87 9.68
N LEU A 114 -5.09 -6.30 10.83
CA LEU A 114 -4.49 -6.63 12.12
C LEU A 114 -4.72 -8.12 12.42
N GLU A 115 -3.65 -8.82 12.80
CA GLU A 115 -3.73 -10.24 13.12
C GLU A 115 -4.31 -10.47 14.51
N LYS A 116 -4.87 -11.67 14.72
CA LYS A 116 -5.23 -12.12 16.07
C LYS A 116 -3.94 -12.42 16.83
N GLN A 117 -3.69 -11.68 17.90
CA GLN A 117 -2.42 -11.75 18.64
C GLN A 117 -2.57 -11.25 20.07
N TRP A 118 -1.64 -11.64 20.92
CA TRP A 118 -1.38 -10.94 22.18
C TRP A 118 -0.55 -9.70 21.89
N MET A 119 -0.90 -8.58 22.49
CA MET A 119 -0.20 -7.31 22.34
C MET A 119 -0.16 -6.55 23.65
N GLN A 120 0.78 -5.65 23.80
CA GLN A 120 0.79 -4.72 24.91
C GLN A 120 -0.16 -3.56 24.65
N VAL A 121 -0.85 -3.12 25.67
CA VAL A 121 -1.89 -2.08 25.61
C VAL A 121 -1.69 -1.09 26.73
N ASP A 122 -1.79 0.19 26.38
CA ASP A 122 -1.93 1.29 27.31
C ASP A 122 -3.27 1.97 27.09
N GLY A 123 -3.85 2.57 28.14
CA GLY A 123 -5.06 3.35 28.05
C GLY A 123 -6.21 2.81 28.87
N TYR A 124 -7.45 3.06 28.44
CA TYR A 124 -8.63 2.67 29.20
C TYR A 124 -9.84 2.38 28.29
N ALA A 125 -10.80 1.64 28.83
CA ALA A 125 -12.12 1.41 28.22
C ALA A 125 -13.16 1.10 29.29
N GLY A 126 -14.44 1.22 28.93
CA GLY A 126 -15.53 0.83 29.81
C GLY A 126 -15.49 -0.65 30.18
N ALA A 127 -15.56 -0.97 31.46
CA ALA A 127 -15.53 -2.37 31.92
C ALA A 127 -16.71 -3.19 31.38
N ALA A 128 -17.87 -2.58 31.23
CA ALA A 128 -19.08 -3.20 30.70
C ALA A 128 -18.96 -3.64 29.21
N ASP A 129 -17.99 -3.13 28.47
CA ASP A 129 -17.70 -3.60 27.12
C ASP A 129 -17.03 -5.00 27.11
N PHE A 130 -16.48 -5.42 28.27
CA PHE A 130 -15.70 -6.66 28.41
C PHE A 130 -16.30 -7.66 29.42
N MET A 131 -17.18 -7.19 30.30
CA MET A 131 -17.74 -7.96 31.44
C MET A 131 -19.24 -7.73 31.55
N ASP A 132 -20.03 -8.81 31.54
CA ASP A 132 -21.51 -8.76 31.62
C ASP A 132 -22.02 -8.13 32.94
N GLU A 133 -21.27 -8.29 34.03
CA GLU A 133 -21.65 -7.82 35.37
C GLU A 133 -20.72 -6.72 35.92
N ALA A 134 -20.24 -5.86 35.02
CA ALA A 134 -19.41 -4.72 35.43
C ALA A 134 -20.24 -3.69 36.22
N PRO A 135 -19.71 -3.11 37.32
CA PRO A 135 -20.37 -1.99 37.99
C PRO A 135 -20.58 -0.81 36.99
N GLU A 136 -21.69 -0.08 37.19
CA GLU A 136 -22.01 1.08 36.38
C GLU A 136 -20.88 2.10 36.43
N GLY A 137 -20.41 2.52 35.27
CA GLY A 137 -19.29 3.47 35.10
C GLY A 137 -17.91 2.92 35.43
N ALA A 138 -17.79 1.61 35.71
CA ALA A 138 -16.48 1.01 35.94
C ALA A 138 -15.62 1.04 34.68
N GLU A 139 -14.33 1.28 34.86
CA GLU A 139 -13.33 1.42 33.82
C GLU A 139 -12.24 0.37 33.94
N LEU A 140 -11.81 -0.22 32.83
CA LEU A 140 -10.60 -1.02 32.74
C LEU A 140 -9.46 -0.09 32.31
N THR A 141 -8.33 -0.16 32.98
CA THR A 141 -7.12 0.59 32.64
C THR A 141 -5.97 -0.38 32.41
N TRP A 142 -5.16 -0.08 31.41
CA TRP A 142 -3.97 -0.83 31.05
C TRP A 142 -2.73 0.08 31.10
N ALA A 143 -1.64 -0.43 31.61
CA ALA A 143 -0.35 0.26 31.69
C ALA A 143 0.77 -0.71 31.25
N GLY A 144 0.80 -1.04 29.96
CA GLY A 144 1.67 -2.07 29.39
C GLY A 144 1.19 -3.49 29.62
N ASP A 145 -0.09 -3.68 29.96
CA ASP A 145 -0.68 -4.99 30.17
C ASP A 145 -0.90 -5.72 28.84
N SER A 146 -1.08 -7.04 28.91
CA SER A 146 -1.34 -7.86 27.73
C SER A 146 -2.83 -7.98 27.45
N LEU A 147 -3.22 -7.67 26.20
CA LEU A 147 -4.57 -7.90 25.67
C LEU A 147 -4.52 -8.85 24.49
N TYR A 148 -5.48 -9.79 24.42
CA TYR A 148 -5.65 -10.63 23.25
C TYR A 148 -6.61 -9.98 22.23
N TRP A 149 -6.06 -9.57 21.09
CA TRP A 149 -6.84 -9.06 19.95
C TRP A 149 -7.47 -10.24 19.20
N GLY A 150 -8.65 -10.65 19.58
CA GLY A 150 -9.30 -11.85 19.09
C GLY A 150 -10.75 -11.64 18.67
N GLN A 151 -11.62 -12.53 19.11
CA GLN A 151 -13.04 -12.45 18.84
C GLN A 151 -13.64 -11.17 19.48
N GLY A 152 -14.46 -10.45 18.73
CA GLY A 152 -15.03 -9.17 19.18
C GLY A 152 -14.23 -7.92 18.72
N PHE A 153 -13.03 -8.11 18.19
CA PHE A 153 -12.18 -7.02 17.69
C PHE A 153 -11.82 -7.20 16.23
N ASN A 154 -11.77 -6.12 15.49
CA ASN A 154 -11.24 -6.07 14.13
C ASN A 154 -10.73 -4.66 13.81
N PHE A 155 -9.62 -4.59 13.13
CA PHE A 155 -9.11 -3.36 12.53
C PHE A 155 -8.46 -3.73 11.21
N GLU A 156 -9.14 -3.37 10.12
CA GLU A 156 -8.67 -3.70 8.79
C GLU A 156 -9.05 -2.63 7.77
N HIS A 157 -8.19 -2.45 6.79
CA HIS A 157 -8.43 -1.65 5.60
C HIS A 157 -8.66 -2.60 4.41
N SER A 158 -9.76 -3.38 4.46
CA SER A 158 -10.03 -4.45 3.48
C SER A 158 -10.57 -3.92 2.16
N ASP A 159 -11.31 -2.82 2.19
CA ASP A 159 -11.79 -2.11 1.01
C ASP A 159 -10.80 -1.02 0.54
N GLY A 160 -9.58 -1.09 1.06
CA GLY A 160 -8.39 -0.40 0.60
C GLY A 160 -7.60 0.36 1.66
N LEU A 161 -6.33 0.03 1.75
CA LEU A 161 -5.25 0.94 2.09
C LEU A 161 -4.73 1.47 0.75
N ASN A 162 -5.42 2.48 0.20
CA ASN A 162 -5.17 2.98 -1.14
C ASN A 162 -4.08 4.04 -1.11
N PHE A 163 -2.94 3.76 -1.70
CA PHE A 163 -1.86 4.71 -1.86
C PHE A 163 -1.87 5.30 -3.27
N VAL A 164 -2.37 6.53 -3.40
CA VAL A 164 -2.40 7.29 -4.65
C VAL A 164 -1.22 8.25 -4.66
N ARG A 165 -0.29 8.05 -5.58
CA ARG A 165 0.98 8.76 -5.58
C ARG A 165 1.41 9.26 -6.95
N PHE A 166 2.28 10.26 -6.94
CA PHE A 166 3.10 10.67 -8.08
C PHE A 166 4.53 10.17 -7.88
N SER A 167 5.16 9.75 -8.95
CA SER A 167 6.52 9.23 -8.93
C SER A 167 7.35 9.80 -10.08
N LEU A 168 8.64 9.95 -9.81
CA LEU A 168 9.65 10.19 -10.83
C LEU A 168 10.40 8.87 -11.02
N GLU A 169 10.40 8.38 -12.27
CA GLU A 169 11.03 7.12 -12.66
C GLU A 169 12.23 7.41 -13.55
N HIS A 170 13.29 6.64 -13.39
CA HIS A 170 14.45 6.64 -14.27
C HIS A 170 14.62 5.25 -14.87
N GLU A 171 14.71 5.16 -16.20
CA GLU A 171 14.68 3.90 -16.94
C GLU A 171 15.99 3.66 -17.69
N HIS A 172 16.52 2.43 -17.58
CA HIS A 172 17.74 1.99 -18.24
C HIS A 172 17.45 0.86 -19.22
N LEU A 173 17.96 0.96 -20.44
CA LEU A 173 17.95 -0.17 -21.36
C LEU A 173 19.03 -1.16 -20.95
N LEU A 174 18.61 -2.41 -20.66
CA LEU A 174 19.56 -3.48 -20.34
C LEU A 174 19.90 -4.32 -21.57
N TRP A 175 18.89 -4.60 -22.40
CA TRP A 175 19.10 -5.47 -23.56
C TRP A 175 18.02 -5.23 -24.62
N ALA A 176 18.45 -5.15 -25.88
CA ALA A 176 17.58 -5.07 -27.05
C ALA A 176 18.28 -5.80 -28.21
N PRO A 177 17.83 -7.02 -28.60
CA PRO A 177 18.42 -7.76 -29.70
C PRO A 177 18.10 -7.08 -31.03
N GLU A 178 19.06 -7.04 -31.93
CA GLU A 178 18.91 -6.47 -33.27
C GLU A 178 17.76 -7.15 -34.06
N GLY A 179 17.00 -6.36 -34.79
CA GLY A 179 15.92 -6.83 -35.65
C GLY A 179 14.70 -7.41 -34.93
N ARG A 180 14.62 -7.29 -33.61
CA ARG A 180 13.46 -7.74 -32.80
C ARG A 180 12.81 -6.56 -32.10
N GLU A 181 11.50 -6.66 -31.94
CA GLU A 181 10.70 -5.69 -31.16
C GLU A 181 10.77 -5.93 -29.64
N PHE A 182 11.67 -6.81 -29.18
CA PHE A 182 11.88 -7.11 -27.77
C PHE A 182 12.92 -6.19 -27.16
N SER A 183 12.66 -5.70 -25.94
CA SER A 183 13.69 -5.07 -25.12
C SER A 183 13.44 -5.31 -23.64
N LEU A 184 14.51 -5.44 -22.87
CA LEU A 184 14.48 -5.52 -21.43
C LEU A 184 15.02 -4.21 -20.84
N ARG A 185 14.26 -3.59 -19.97
CA ARG A 185 14.62 -2.37 -19.27
C ARG A 185 14.52 -2.59 -17.76
N MET A 186 15.37 -1.91 -17.03
CA MET A 186 15.26 -1.73 -15.58
C MET A 186 14.80 -0.30 -15.31
N PHE A 187 14.04 -0.09 -14.26
CA PHE A 187 13.70 1.23 -13.77
C PHE A 187 13.82 1.28 -12.25
N GLU A 188 14.17 2.45 -11.77
CA GLU A 188 14.06 2.85 -10.37
C GLU A 188 13.22 4.12 -10.27
N ALA A 189 12.56 4.30 -9.12
CA ALA A 189 11.69 5.45 -8.92
C ALA A 189 11.52 5.80 -7.44
N ALA A 190 11.17 7.06 -7.21
CA ALA A 190 10.69 7.54 -5.92
C ALA A 190 9.37 8.29 -6.10
N GLY A 191 8.50 8.18 -5.11
CA GLY A 191 7.20 8.83 -5.16
C GLY A 191 6.62 9.15 -3.80
N ALA A 192 5.67 10.08 -3.80
CA ALA A 192 4.91 10.48 -2.62
C ALA A 192 3.45 10.75 -3.02
N GLY A 193 2.54 10.64 -2.04
CA GLY A 193 1.13 10.83 -2.32
C GLY A 193 0.25 10.74 -1.10
N ILE A 194 -1.04 10.67 -1.35
CA ILE A 194 -2.09 10.55 -0.33
C ILE A 194 -2.46 9.11 -0.08
N VAL A 195 -2.90 8.83 1.15
CA VAL A 195 -3.44 7.54 1.53
C VAL A 195 -4.94 7.69 1.83
N VAL A 196 -5.74 6.86 1.16
CA VAL A 196 -7.19 6.82 1.31
C VAL A 196 -7.56 5.46 1.90
N CYS A 197 -8.09 5.47 3.13
CA CYS A 197 -8.51 4.25 3.82
C CYS A 197 -10.02 4.05 3.77
N SER A 198 -10.42 2.78 3.69
CA SER A 198 -11.76 2.30 4.05
C SER A 198 -11.58 1.27 5.16
N THR A 199 -12.05 1.58 6.35
CA THR A 199 -11.75 0.81 7.56
C THR A 199 -12.96 0.03 8.04
N ASP A 200 -12.81 -1.28 8.19
CA ASP A 200 -13.73 -2.16 8.90
C ASP A 200 -13.24 -2.31 10.34
N PHE A 201 -13.92 -1.67 11.25
CA PHE A 201 -13.57 -1.61 12.65
C PHE A 201 -14.58 -2.39 13.49
N ARG A 202 -14.10 -3.13 14.49
CA ARG A 202 -14.95 -3.78 15.49
C ARG A 202 -14.33 -3.61 16.86
N TRP A 203 -15.14 -3.13 17.80
CA TRP A 203 -14.80 -2.98 19.19
C TRP A 203 -15.84 -3.70 20.05
N ALA A 204 -15.37 -4.56 20.93
CA ALA A 204 -16.24 -5.32 21.86
C ALA A 204 -17.50 -5.94 21.20
N GLY A 205 -17.35 -6.44 19.97
CA GLY A 205 -18.43 -7.08 19.21
C GLY A 205 -19.19 -6.17 18.25
N GLU A 206 -19.25 -4.87 18.50
CA GLU A 206 -19.93 -3.91 17.62
C GLU A 206 -19.05 -3.54 16.41
N ARG A 207 -19.65 -3.53 15.22
CA ARG A 207 -18.93 -3.38 13.95
C ARG A 207 -19.33 -2.13 13.20
N TYR A 208 -18.32 -1.40 12.73
CA TYR A 208 -18.45 -0.18 11.94
C TYR A 208 -17.70 -0.31 10.62
N LYS A 209 -18.43 -0.16 9.51
CA LYS A 209 -17.83 -0.02 8.18
C LYS A 209 -17.72 1.45 7.82
N ASN A 210 -16.50 1.91 7.63
CA ASN A 210 -16.22 3.31 7.36
C ASN A 210 -15.98 3.52 5.87
N PRO A 211 -16.62 4.54 5.25
CA PRO A 211 -16.38 4.85 3.85
C PRO A 211 -14.95 5.34 3.63
N GLN A 212 -14.52 5.33 2.38
CA GLN A 212 -13.23 5.85 1.98
C GLN A 212 -13.07 7.32 2.36
N HIS A 213 -11.92 7.68 2.93
CA HIS A 213 -11.53 9.04 3.25
C HIS A 213 -10.01 9.20 3.19
N ILE A 214 -9.54 10.41 3.00
CA ILE A 214 -8.10 10.71 3.04
C ILE A 214 -7.66 10.58 4.49
N SER A 215 -6.81 9.58 4.76
CA SER A 215 -6.33 9.26 6.11
C SER A 215 -4.93 9.77 6.37
N GLY A 216 -4.15 10.09 5.34
CA GLY A 216 -2.78 10.53 5.52
C GLY A 216 -1.98 10.63 4.24
N LEU A 217 -0.67 10.56 4.44
CA LEU A 217 0.35 10.71 3.39
C LEU A 217 1.29 9.50 3.39
N GLY A 218 1.93 9.25 2.26
CA GLY A 218 2.92 8.20 2.12
C GLY A 218 4.04 8.59 1.17
N MET A 219 5.15 7.86 1.30
CA MET A 219 6.28 7.91 0.38
C MET A 219 6.79 6.50 0.10
N SER A 220 7.39 6.32 -1.06
CA SER A 220 7.97 5.03 -1.44
C SER A 220 9.10 5.17 -2.43
N VAL A 221 9.98 4.17 -2.44
CA VAL A 221 10.95 3.90 -3.50
C VAL A 221 10.61 2.56 -4.13
N HIS A 222 10.78 2.44 -5.43
CA HIS A 222 10.53 1.20 -6.12
C HIS A 222 11.48 1.00 -7.30
N ALA A 223 11.72 -0.25 -7.63
CA ALA A 223 12.50 -0.64 -8.78
C ALA A 223 11.89 -1.89 -9.43
N GLY A 224 12.22 -2.11 -10.67
CA GLY A 224 11.71 -3.26 -11.38
C GLY A 224 12.21 -3.40 -12.80
N PHE A 225 11.61 -4.33 -13.52
CA PHE A 225 11.95 -4.62 -14.90
C PHE A 225 10.73 -4.47 -15.80
N ARG A 226 10.97 -3.95 -17.00
CA ARG A 226 10.01 -3.88 -18.11
C ARG A 226 10.51 -4.71 -19.26
N ALA A 227 9.82 -5.79 -19.57
CA ALA A 227 10.06 -6.60 -20.77
C ALA A 227 9.08 -6.17 -21.84
N ASN A 228 9.53 -5.36 -22.81
CA ASN A 228 8.74 -5.00 -23.99
C ASN A 228 8.67 -6.23 -24.90
N ILE A 229 7.48 -6.76 -25.11
CA ILE A 229 7.26 -7.94 -25.98
C ILE A 229 6.99 -7.50 -27.41
N HIS A 230 6.37 -6.34 -27.54
CA HIS A 230 5.99 -5.71 -28.78
C HIS A 230 6.06 -4.18 -28.61
N ARG A 231 6.04 -3.39 -29.66
CA ARG A 231 6.10 -1.90 -29.61
C ARG A 231 5.14 -1.28 -28.61
N ARG A 232 3.98 -1.91 -28.39
CA ARG A 232 2.92 -1.38 -27.53
C ARG A 232 2.74 -2.13 -26.24
N PHE A 233 3.14 -3.40 -26.14
CA PHE A 233 2.87 -4.25 -24.99
C PHE A 233 4.13 -4.58 -24.25
N PHE A 234 4.06 -4.49 -22.93
CA PHE A 234 5.13 -4.91 -22.04
C PHE A 234 4.59 -5.57 -20.78
N ILE A 235 5.44 -6.38 -20.16
CA ILE A 235 5.24 -6.94 -18.84
C ILE A 235 6.14 -6.18 -17.88
N GLN A 236 5.63 -5.87 -16.70
CA GLN A 236 6.38 -5.19 -15.66
C GLN A 236 6.34 -5.97 -14.36
N THR A 237 7.51 -6.10 -13.71
CA THR A 237 7.63 -6.51 -12.32
C THR A 237 8.14 -5.33 -11.50
N THR A 238 7.66 -5.21 -10.26
CA THR A 238 8.03 -4.11 -9.37
C THR A 238 8.22 -4.64 -7.97
N ALA A 239 9.31 -4.24 -7.32
CA ALA A 239 9.49 -4.31 -5.88
C ALA A 239 9.47 -2.90 -5.32
N GLN A 240 8.72 -2.67 -4.26
CA GLN A 240 8.50 -1.36 -3.66
C GLN A 240 8.69 -1.45 -2.15
N PHE A 241 9.27 -0.39 -1.57
CA PHE A 241 9.34 -0.17 -0.14
C PHE A 241 8.81 1.22 0.16
N GLY A 242 8.03 1.35 1.21
CA GLY A 242 7.45 2.63 1.56
C GLY A 242 7.02 2.72 3.01
N ALA A 243 6.59 3.91 3.36
CA ALA A 243 5.97 4.20 4.65
C ALA A 243 4.80 5.14 4.47
N VAL A 244 3.77 4.95 5.29
CA VAL A 244 2.59 5.78 5.35
C VAL A 244 2.38 6.28 6.78
N THR A 245 1.97 7.53 6.92
CA THR A 245 1.54 8.12 8.18
C THR A 245 0.07 8.46 8.07
N LEU A 246 -0.72 7.89 8.96
CA LEU A 246 -2.17 7.99 9.02
C LEU A 246 -2.58 8.74 10.30
N PRO A 247 -2.57 10.08 10.28
CA PRO A 247 -2.91 10.90 11.45
C PRO A 247 -4.40 10.87 11.78
N TRP A 248 -5.24 10.41 10.88
CA TRP A 248 -6.67 10.31 11.08
C TRP A 248 -7.28 9.16 10.29
N ILE A 249 -7.70 8.12 11.01
CA ILE A 249 -8.44 6.97 10.47
C ILE A 249 -9.82 6.96 11.11
N ARG A 250 -10.88 6.98 10.31
CA ARG A 250 -12.24 6.82 10.82
C ARG A 250 -12.47 5.40 11.31
N VAL A 251 -13.04 5.28 12.51
CA VAL A 251 -13.37 3.97 13.11
C VAL A 251 -14.86 3.81 13.42
N GLN A 252 -15.59 4.89 13.69
CA GLN A 252 -17.03 4.86 14.05
C GLN A 252 -17.87 5.86 13.24
N GLY A 253 -17.71 5.88 11.91
CA GLY A 253 -18.46 6.76 11.02
C GLY A 253 -18.04 8.23 11.13
N PRO A 254 -18.97 9.17 10.96
CA PRO A 254 -18.68 10.62 10.96
C PRO A 254 -18.68 11.20 12.39
N THR A 255 -18.11 10.49 13.35
CA THR A 255 -17.96 10.93 14.74
C THR A 255 -16.55 11.47 14.99
N GLU A 256 -16.27 11.90 16.22
CA GLU A 256 -14.93 12.28 16.66
C GLU A 256 -14.04 11.07 16.99
N ALA A 257 -14.60 9.85 16.93
CA ALA A 257 -13.85 8.61 17.09
C ALA A 257 -12.87 8.39 15.95
N GLY A 258 -11.67 7.96 16.29
CA GLY A 258 -10.62 7.81 15.30
C GLY A 258 -9.51 6.85 15.71
N ALA A 259 -8.54 6.72 14.81
CA ALA A 259 -7.28 6.09 15.11
C ALA A 259 -6.13 6.79 14.39
N THR A 260 -4.92 6.58 14.88
CA THR A 260 -3.68 7.00 14.24
C THR A 260 -2.74 5.81 14.08
N GLN A 261 -1.96 5.79 12.99
CA GLN A 261 -1.00 4.73 12.74
C GLN A 261 0.12 5.18 11.82
N GLN A 262 1.30 4.57 11.97
CA GLN A 262 2.39 4.66 11.01
C GLN A 262 2.76 3.23 10.58
N ILE A 263 2.83 2.99 9.27
CA ILE A 263 3.06 1.67 8.71
C ILE A 263 4.20 1.73 7.71
N GLY A 264 5.24 0.91 7.90
CA GLY A 264 6.17 0.57 6.85
C GLY A 264 5.64 -0.61 6.04
N PHE A 265 5.87 -0.61 4.73
CA PHE A 265 5.43 -1.71 3.87
C PHE A 265 6.47 -2.07 2.81
N ALA A 266 6.41 -3.33 2.40
CA ALA A 266 7.06 -3.83 1.20
C ALA A 266 5.99 -4.42 0.28
N GLU A 267 6.10 -4.16 -1.03
CA GLU A 267 5.14 -4.63 -2.02
C GLU A 267 5.87 -5.24 -3.22
N ALA A 268 5.36 -6.35 -3.72
CA ALA A 268 5.74 -6.92 -5.00
C ALA A 268 4.54 -6.89 -5.95
N ALA A 269 4.74 -6.42 -7.17
CA ALA A 269 3.69 -6.32 -8.18
C ALA A 269 4.12 -6.93 -9.52
N PHE A 270 3.13 -7.46 -10.23
CA PHE A 270 3.22 -7.91 -11.61
C PHE A 270 2.11 -7.24 -12.42
N ALA A 271 2.48 -6.56 -13.51
CA ALA A 271 1.54 -5.80 -14.32
C ALA A 271 1.74 -6.03 -15.82
N LEU A 272 0.65 -5.90 -16.56
CA LEU A 272 0.65 -5.75 -18.00
C LEU A 272 0.61 -4.28 -18.34
N GLY A 273 1.39 -3.88 -19.33
CA GLY A 273 1.49 -2.49 -19.75
C GLY A 273 1.20 -2.30 -21.24
N TYR A 274 0.68 -1.11 -21.53
CA TYR A 274 0.39 -0.69 -22.90
C TYR A 274 0.95 0.73 -23.12
N ARG A 275 1.66 0.92 -24.24
CA ARG A 275 2.19 2.22 -24.69
C ARG A 275 1.21 2.90 -25.64
N ILE A 276 0.88 4.15 -25.33
CA ILE A 276 -0.09 4.96 -26.10
C ILE A 276 0.69 5.90 -27.01
N GLY A 277 0.30 5.98 -28.28
CA GLY A 277 0.93 6.90 -29.25
C GLY A 277 2.31 6.46 -29.74
N ALA A 278 2.60 5.13 -29.72
CA ALA A 278 3.83 4.62 -30.33
C ALA A 278 3.91 5.04 -31.79
N SER A 279 4.92 5.84 -32.13
CA SER A 279 5.17 6.36 -33.47
C SER A 279 5.40 5.21 -34.46
N ARG A 280 4.88 5.36 -35.68
CA ARG A 280 5.26 4.49 -36.80
C ARG A 280 6.67 4.93 -37.22
N ARG A 281 7.62 3.99 -37.36
CA ARG A 281 8.87 4.33 -38.07
C ARG A 281 8.47 4.84 -39.45
N PRO A 282 9.03 5.95 -39.91
CA PRO A 282 9.09 6.19 -41.34
C PRO A 282 9.93 5.05 -41.94
N HIS A 283 9.43 4.42 -43.00
CA HIS A 283 10.10 3.39 -43.78
C HIS A 283 11.32 3.92 -44.46
#